data_d122094c68fe21ce2923b06ca13ff483
#
_entry.id   d122094c68fe21ce2923b06ca13ff483
#
_cell.length_a   1.000
_cell.length_b   1.000
_cell.length_c   1.000
_cell.angle_alpha   90.00
_cell.angle_beta   90.00
_cell.angle_gamma   90.00
#
_symmetry.space_group_name_H-M   'P 1'
#
loop_
_entity.id
_entity.type
_entity.pdbx_description
1 polymer ?
#
loop_
_entity_poly.entity_id
_entity_poly.type
_entity_poly.pdbx_seq_one_letter_code
_entity_poly.pdbx_strand_id
1 'polypeptide(L)'
;MEVLIDRAWKKDGYTISRLYVNGKLFGCNTLEDTDRGLNQSMDLDEIKKKKVYGQTAIPSGIYECVYTYSNRFKKMLPLLLNVKGFEGIRIHSGNSAKDTEGCILIGKNDKKGWVSDSRFWTNKLIQTMKTAWDKKEKVTIVIQ
;
A
#
# COMPACT_ATOMS: atom_id res chain seq x y z
N MET A 1 -7.93 -12.06 -7.43
CA MET A 1 -7.35 -10.81 -8.01
C MET A 1 -6.00 -10.56 -7.38
N GLU A 2 -5.01 -10.29 -8.21
CA GLU A 2 -3.68 -9.91 -7.74
C GLU A 2 -3.42 -8.44 -8.01
N VAL A 3 -3.01 -7.71 -6.99
CA VAL A 3 -2.57 -6.32 -7.10
C VAL A 3 -1.08 -6.32 -6.82
N LEU A 4 -0.29 -5.92 -7.82
CA LEU A 4 1.17 -5.86 -7.70
C LEU A 4 1.62 -4.42 -7.51
N ILE A 5 2.37 -4.21 -6.45
CA ILE A 5 3.03 -2.95 -6.15
C ILE A 5 4.53 -3.17 -6.37
N ASP A 6 5.01 -2.66 -7.50
CA ASP A 6 6.40 -2.82 -7.91
C ASP A 6 7.16 -1.54 -7.58
N ARG A 7 7.90 -1.57 -6.48
CA ARG A 7 8.64 -0.42 -5.96
C ARG A 7 9.75 -0.02 -6.93
N ALA A 8 9.62 1.15 -7.53
CA ALA A 8 10.51 1.61 -8.60
C ALA A 8 11.38 2.80 -8.18
N TRP A 9 10.82 3.74 -7.44
CA TRP A 9 11.54 4.95 -7.01
C TRP A 9 11.68 4.94 -5.49
N LYS A 10 12.80 4.40 -5.02
CA LYS A 10 13.12 4.29 -3.59
C LYS A 10 13.99 5.46 -3.20
N LYS A 11 13.40 6.45 -2.58
CA LYS A 11 14.08 7.68 -2.19
C LYS A 11 14.15 7.81 -0.67
N ASP A 12 14.99 8.70 -0.20
CA ASP A 12 14.98 9.08 1.20
C ASP A 12 13.68 9.86 1.45
N GLY A 13 12.85 9.32 2.33
CA GLY A 13 11.59 9.94 2.72
C GLY A 13 10.35 9.41 2.01
N TYR A 14 10.48 8.71 0.87
CA TYR A 14 9.31 8.13 0.20
C TYR A 14 9.68 7.02 -0.79
N THR A 15 8.68 6.21 -1.14
CA THR A 15 8.80 5.17 -2.16
C THR A 15 7.60 5.27 -3.09
N ILE A 16 7.85 5.39 -4.39
CA ILE A 16 6.79 5.38 -5.41
C ILE A 16 6.92 4.10 -6.23
N SER A 17 5.78 3.46 -6.49
CA SER A 17 5.74 2.17 -7.16
C SER A 17 4.85 2.21 -8.39
N ARG A 18 5.12 1.29 -9.33
CA ARG A 18 4.19 0.99 -10.39
C ARG A 18 3.10 0.08 -9.82
N LEU A 19 1.88 0.26 -10.31
CA LEU A 19 0.72 -0.48 -9.83
C LEU A 19 0.12 -1.29 -10.97
N TYR A 20 -0.02 -2.60 -10.74
CA TYR A 20 -0.61 -3.54 -11.69
C TYR A 20 -1.78 -4.25 -11.04
N VAL A 21 -2.83 -4.48 -11.81
CA VAL A 21 -3.97 -5.31 -11.39
C VAL A 21 -4.10 -6.45 -12.38
N ASN A 22 -4.02 -7.68 -11.88
CA ASN A 22 -4.05 -8.90 -12.70
C ASN A 22 -3.08 -8.83 -13.89
N GLY A 23 -1.86 -8.35 -13.63
CA GLY A 23 -0.78 -8.28 -14.61
C GLY A 23 -0.80 -7.09 -15.55
N LYS A 24 -1.77 -6.18 -15.43
CA LYS A 24 -1.88 -5.00 -16.30
C LYS A 24 -1.67 -3.72 -15.52
N LEU A 25 -0.95 -2.76 -16.12
CA LEU A 25 -0.82 -1.43 -15.54
C LEU A 25 -2.19 -0.83 -15.24
N PHE A 26 -2.36 -0.34 -14.01
CA PHE A 26 -3.65 0.21 -13.58
C PHE A 26 -3.87 1.64 -14.09
N GLY A 27 -2.81 2.39 -14.33
CA GLY A 27 -2.87 3.77 -14.82
C GLY A 27 -2.47 4.82 -13.80
N CYS A 28 -2.14 4.41 -12.59
CA CYS A 28 -1.60 5.28 -11.55
C CYS A 28 -0.52 4.55 -10.75
N ASN A 29 -0.10 5.15 -9.67
CA ASN A 29 1.02 4.69 -8.87
C ASN A 29 0.63 4.54 -7.40
N THR A 30 1.53 4.02 -6.59
CA THR A 30 1.40 4.04 -5.14
C THR A 30 2.51 4.88 -4.53
N LEU A 31 2.26 5.43 -3.35
CA LEU A 31 3.27 6.11 -2.56
C LEU A 31 3.28 5.53 -1.15
N GLU A 32 4.47 5.18 -0.68
CA GLU A 32 4.71 4.66 0.66
C GLU A 32 5.83 5.48 1.32
N ASP A 33 6.03 5.26 2.60
CA ASP A 33 7.19 5.78 3.33
C ASP A 33 8.51 5.20 2.80
N THR A 34 9.60 5.50 3.45
CA THR A 34 10.94 5.02 3.07
C THR A 34 11.00 3.49 3.09
N ASP A 35 11.46 2.89 2.01
CA ASP A 35 11.76 1.47 1.94
C ASP A 35 13.11 1.22 2.64
N ARG A 36 13.07 0.54 3.77
CA ARG A 36 14.26 0.24 4.58
C ARG A 36 14.76 -1.19 4.36
N GLY A 37 14.37 -1.79 3.26
CA GLY A 37 14.81 -3.14 2.90
C GLY A 37 14.16 -4.25 3.70
N LEU A 38 13.01 -3.97 4.32
CA LEU A 38 12.28 -4.99 5.06
C LEU A 38 11.63 -5.99 4.12
N ASN A 39 11.62 -7.25 4.49
CA ASN A 39 10.87 -8.26 3.77
C ASN A 39 10.13 -9.18 4.76
N GLN A 40 9.09 -9.82 4.25
CA GLN A 40 8.15 -10.63 5.04
C GLN A 40 8.82 -11.85 5.70
N SER A 41 9.95 -12.31 5.18
CA SER A 41 10.66 -13.47 5.73
C SER A 41 11.53 -13.12 6.93
N MET A 42 11.80 -11.85 7.18
CA MET A 42 12.56 -11.40 8.36
C MET A 42 11.77 -11.70 9.64
N ASP A 43 12.47 -11.99 10.73
CA ASP A 43 11.77 -12.14 12.01
C ASP A 43 11.34 -10.77 12.56
N LEU A 44 10.43 -10.80 13.52
CA LEU A 44 9.84 -9.59 14.09
C LEU A 44 10.89 -8.68 14.74
N ASP A 45 11.86 -9.26 15.43
CA ASP A 45 12.90 -8.48 16.12
C ASP A 45 13.77 -7.72 15.12
N GLU A 46 14.13 -8.36 13.99
CA GLU A 46 14.91 -7.72 12.95
C GLU A 46 14.13 -6.57 12.31
N ILE A 47 12.85 -6.76 12.05
CA ILE A 47 11.98 -5.71 11.51
C ILE A 47 11.91 -4.53 12.48
N LYS A 48 11.68 -4.79 13.76
CA LYS A 48 11.59 -3.75 14.78
C LYS A 48 12.88 -2.94 14.92
N LYS A 49 14.03 -3.58 14.77
CA LYS A 49 15.34 -2.89 14.82
C LYS A 49 15.53 -1.92 13.66
N LYS A 50 15.05 -2.27 12.47
CA LYS A 50 15.23 -1.46 11.26
C LYS A 50 14.13 -0.42 11.08
N LYS A 51 12.98 -0.64 11.69
CA LYS A 51 11.81 0.22 11.54
C LYS A 51 12.00 1.56 12.26
N VAL A 52 11.75 2.65 11.55
CA VAL A 52 11.61 3.98 12.14
C VAL A 52 10.11 4.26 12.21
N TYR A 53 9.59 4.41 13.41
CA TYR A 53 8.15 4.57 13.62
C TYR A 53 7.56 5.71 12.78
N GLY A 54 6.46 5.42 12.10
CA GLY A 54 5.75 6.40 11.26
C GLY A 54 6.46 6.78 9.98
N GLN A 55 7.66 6.22 9.68
CA GLN A 55 8.48 6.61 8.53
C GLN A 55 9.05 5.42 7.79
N THR A 56 8.34 4.29 7.80
CA THR A 56 8.85 3.06 7.20
C THR A 56 7.78 2.40 6.35
N ALA A 57 8.12 2.08 5.10
CA ALA A 57 7.29 1.24 4.24
C ALA A 57 7.24 -0.19 4.79
N ILE A 58 6.10 -0.85 4.61
CA ILE A 58 5.91 -2.22 5.11
C ILE A 58 6.86 -3.21 4.43
N PRO A 59 7.12 -4.37 5.05
CA PRO A 59 7.97 -5.38 4.42
C PRO A 59 7.44 -5.80 3.05
N SER A 60 8.34 -6.00 2.08
CA SER A 60 7.97 -6.64 0.82
C SER A 60 7.46 -8.05 1.09
N GLY A 61 6.54 -8.52 0.25
CA GLY A 61 5.94 -9.83 0.44
C GLY A 61 4.56 -9.94 -0.18
N ILE A 62 3.82 -10.94 0.25
CA ILE A 62 2.49 -11.27 -0.27
C ILE A 62 1.49 -11.20 0.89
N TYR A 63 0.44 -10.40 0.71
CA TYR A 63 -0.56 -10.14 1.74
C TYR A 63 -1.97 -10.36 1.22
N GLU A 64 -2.80 -11.00 2.02
CA GLU A 64 -4.23 -11.00 1.75
C GLU A 64 -4.80 -9.63 2.11
N CYS A 65 -5.70 -9.12 1.29
CA CYS A 65 -6.34 -7.82 1.50
C CYS A 65 -7.85 -8.00 1.61
N VAL A 66 -8.42 -7.47 2.66
CA VAL A 66 -9.86 -7.52 2.93
C VAL A 66 -10.43 -6.11 2.99
N TYR A 67 -11.76 -5.99 2.96
CA TYR A 67 -12.44 -4.70 2.98
C TYR A 67 -13.21 -4.57 4.28
N THR A 68 -12.74 -3.70 5.17
CA THR A 68 -13.28 -3.55 6.52
C THR A 68 -13.40 -2.08 6.92
N TYR A 69 -14.20 -1.83 7.96
CA TYR A 69 -14.36 -0.49 8.49
C TYR A 69 -13.10 -0.04 9.24
N SER A 70 -12.62 1.16 8.94
CA SER A 70 -11.52 1.79 9.63
C SER A 70 -12.04 2.76 10.68
N ASN A 71 -11.74 2.50 11.95
CA ASN A 71 -12.09 3.43 13.04
C ASN A 71 -11.34 4.75 12.90
N ARG A 72 -10.10 4.71 12.40
CA ARG A 72 -9.28 5.91 12.22
C ARG A 72 -9.83 6.82 11.12
N PHE A 73 -10.16 6.23 9.96
CA PHE A 73 -10.62 6.99 8.79
C PHE A 73 -12.14 7.10 8.71
N LYS A 74 -12.86 6.40 9.59
CA LYS A 74 -14.32 6.41 9.70
C LYS A 74 -15.03 6.05 8.40
N LYS A 75 -14.50 5.05 7.71
CA LYS A 75 -15.09 4.50 6.48
C LYS A 75 -14.49 3.13 6.17
N MET A 76 -15.13 2.43 5.23
CA MET A 76 -14.62 1.16 4.72
C MET A 76 -13.39 1.40 3.85
N LEU A 77 -12.31 0.67 4.11
CA LEU A 77 -11.06 0.75 3.35
C LEU A 77 -10.42 -0.63 3.26
N PRO A 78 -9.63 -0.89 2.20
CA PRO A 78 -8.83 -2.11 2.12
C PRO A 78 -7.87 -2.21 3.30
N LEU A 79 -7.74 -3.42 3.85
CA LEU A 79 -6.84 -3.73 4.96
C LEU A 79 -5.95 -4.90 4.57
N LEU A 80 -4.64 -4.73 4.68
CA LEU A 80 -3.68 -5.81 4.51
C LEU A 80 -3.57 -6.59 5.82
N LEU A 81 -3.67 -7.93 5.73
CA LEU A 81 -3.63 -8.80 6.89
C LEU A 81 -2.21 -9.27 7.21
N ASN A 82 -1.94 -9.43 8.50
CA ASN A 82 -0.69 -10.04 8.99
C ASN A 82 0.58 -9.36 8.49
N VAL A 83 0.62 -8.06 8.52
CA VAL A 83 1.81 -7.29 8.17
C VAL A 83 2.74 -7.27 9.38
N LYS A 84 3.82 -8.01 9.30
CA LYS A 84 4.75 -8.22 10.40
C LYS A 84 5.37 -6.91 10.87
N GLY A 85 5.19 -6.58 12.15
CA GLY A 85 5.71 -5.35 12.75
C GLY A 85 4.86 -4.11 12.52
N PHE A 86 3.70 -4.26 11.90
CA PHE A 86 2.77 -3.16 11.61
C PHE A 86 1.35 -3.57 11.94
N GLU A 87 0.52 -2.59 12.24
CA GLU A 87 -0.92 -2.79 12.48
C GLU A 87 -1.73 -1.77 11.68
N GLY A 88 -2.91 -2.18 11.24
CA GLY A 88 -3.85 -1.28 10.57
C GLY A 88 -3.35 -0.74 9.25
N ILE A 89 -2.60 -1.52 8.49
CA ILE A 89 -2.08 -1.11 7.19
C ILE A 89 -3.21 -1.15 6.16
N ARG A 90 -3.53 0.02 5.65
CA ARG A 90 -4.63 0.20 4.70
C ARG A 90 -4.17 0.88 3.43
N ILE A 91 -5.00 0.78 2.41
CA ILE A 91 -4.91 1.60 1.21
C ILE A 91 -5.89 2.76 1.42
N HIS A 92 -5.39 3.99 1.33
CA HIS A 92 -6.22 5.18 1.47
C HIS A 92 -5.67 6.34 0.65
N SER A 93 -6.42 7.45 0.56
CA SER A 93 -5.99 8.62 -0.20
C SER A 93 -5.02 9.48 0.59
N GLY A 94 -4.17 10.18 -0.13
CA GLY A 94 -3.17 11.10 0.39
C GLY A 94 -2.21 11.48 -0.72
N ASN A 95 -1.34 12.45 -0.49
CA ASN A 95 -0.49 12.98 -1.55
C ASN A 95 1.00 12.74 -1.35
N SER A 96 1.47 12.67 -0.12
CA SER A 96 2.90 12.51 0.17
C SER A 96 3.11 11.64 1.40
N ALA A 97 4.37 11.33 1.70
CA ALA A 97 4.72 10.52 2.86
C ALA A 97 4.26 11.15 4.19
N LYS A 98 3.99 12.45 4.21
CA LYS A 98 3.43 13.11 5.39
C LYS A 98 2.00 12.70 5.70
N ASP A 99 1.31 12.11 4.73
CA ASP A 99 -0.08 11.69 4.86
C ASP A 99 -0.21 10.22 5.26
N THR A 100 0.89 9.57 5.58
CA THR A 100 0.87 8.14 5.89
C THR A 100 1.92 7.76 6.94
N GLU A 101 1.64 6.67 7.65
CA GLU A 101 2.55 6.04 8.60
C GLU A 101 2.58 4.53 8.32
N GLY A 102 3.07 4.17 7.13
CA GLY A 102 3.14 2.79 6.66
C GLY A 102 2.01 2.38 5.72
N CYS A 103 0.89 3.07 5.72
CA CYS A 103 -0.21 2.81 4.77
C CYS A 103 0.19 3.17 3.34
N ILE A 104 -0.55 2.62 2.39
CA ILE A 104 -0.28 2.75 0.97
C ILE A 104 -1.21 3.79 0.37
N LEU A 105 -0.64 4.84 -0.21
CA LEU A 105 -1.39 5.88 -0.90
C LEU A 105 -1.45 5.59 -2.39
N ILE A 106 -2.53 5.99 -3.03
CA ILE A 106 -2.78 5.75 -4.46
C ILE A 106 -2.92 7.10 -5.17
N GLY A 107 -2.30 7.24 -6.33
CA GLY A 107 -2.43 8.44 -7.14
C GLY A 107 -1.43 8.46 -8.28
N LYS A 108 -1.47 9.52 -9.08
CA LYS A 108 -0.56 9.67 -10.21
C LYS A 108 0.78 10.25 -9.79
N ASN A 109 1.84 9.61 -10.23
CA ASN A 109 3.21 10.08 -10.05
C ASN A 109 3.55 11.11 -11.13
N ASP A 110 3.05 12.33 -10.95
CA ASP A 110 3.32 13.43 -11.88
C ASP A 110 4.12 14.57 -11.25
N LYS A 111 4.55 14.39 -10.00
CA LYS A 111 5.32 15.38 -9.25
C LYS A 111 6.22 14.66 -8.24
N LYS A 112 7.45 15.11 -8.11
CA LYS A 112 8.45 14.45 -7.26
C LYS A 112 7.97 14.31 -5.81
N GLY A 113 7.98 13.07 -5.29
CA GLY A 113 7.55 12.78 -3.92
C GLY A 113 6.07 13.03 -3.65
N TRP A 114 5.25 13.03 -4.67
CA TRP A 114 3.85 13.39 -4.60
C TRP A 114 3.02 12.53 -5.54
N VAL A 115 1.83 12.14 -5.10
CA VAL A 115 0.84 11.53 -6.00
C VAL A 115 -0.40 12.41 -6.05
N SER A 116 -0.88 12.69 -7.25
CA SER A 116 -2.04 13.55 -7.47
C SER A 116 -3.27 12.74 -7.85
N ASP A 117 -4.43 13.40 -7.81
CA ASP A 117 -5.74 12.78 -8.05
C ASP A 117 -5.98 11.55 -7.18
N SER A 118 -5.45 11.57 -5.95
CA SER A 118 -5.43 10.40 -5.09
C SER A 118 -6.83 9.90 -4.76
N ARG A 119 -7.77 10.79 -4.45
CA ARG A 119 -9.13 10.38 -4.12
C ARG A 119 -9.79 9.64 -5.27
N PHE A 120 -9.64 10.15 -6.49
CA PHE A 120 -10.17 9.51 -7.69
C PHE A 120 -9.58 8.11 -7.89
N TRP A 121 -8.24 8.01 -7.86
CA TRP A 121 -7.55 6.76 -8.13
C TRP A 121 -7.72 5.73 -7.01
N THR A 122 -7.78 6.18 -5.76
CA THR A 122 -8.07 5.31 -4.62
C THR A 122 -9.46 4.69 -4.76
N ASN A 123 -10.47 5.51 -5.08
CA ASN A 123 -11.83 5.03 -5.27
C ASN A 123 -11.90 4.05 -6.45
N LYS A 124 -11.21 4.35 -7.53
CA LYS A 124 -11.19 3.47 -8.71
C LYS A 124 -10.56 2.12 -8.40
N LEU A 125 -9.46 2.10 -7.64
CA LEU A 125 -8.83 0.85 -7.23
C LEU A 125 -9.75 0.06 -6.29
N ILE A 126 -10.36 0.71 -5.32
CA ILE A 126 -11.28 0.05 -4.39
C ILE A 126 -12.47 -0.56 -5.15
N GLN A 127 -13.06 0.18 -6.11
CA GLN A 127 -14.15 -0.35 -6.92
C GLN A 127 -13.70 -1.58 -7.73
N THR A 128 -12.48 -1.55 -8.27
CA THR A 128 -11.90 -2.69 -8.99
C THR A 128 -11.73 -3.89 -8.07
N MET A 129 -11.18 -3.69 -6.87
CA MET A 129 -11.00 -4.75 -5.87
C MET A 129 -12.35 -5.32 -5.41
N LYS A 130 -13.36 -4.49 -5.28
CA LYS A 130 -14.71 -4.92 -4.87
C LYS A 130 -15.32 -5.91 -5.85
N THR A 131 -14.98 -5.86 -7.12
CA THR A 131 -15.48 -6.86 -8.07
C THR A 131 -15.06 -8.28 -7.68
N ALA A 132 -13.88 -8.45 -7.10
CA ALA A 132 -13.42 -9.73 -6.58
C ALA A 132 -14.10 -10.07 -5.25
N TRP A 133 -14.13 -9.13 -4.31
CA TRP A 133 -14.76 -9.38 -3.01
C TRP A 133 -16.24 -9.71 -3.12
N ASP A 134 -16.97 -9.04 -4.01
CA ASP A 134 -18.39 -9.31 -4.22
C ASP A 134 -18.65 -10.72 -4.74
N LYS A 135 -17.68 -11.31 -5.43
CA LYS A 135 -17.70 -12.71 -5.88
C LYS A 135 -17.11 -13.67 -4.86
N LYS A 136 -16.75 -13.18 -3.67
CA LYS A 136 -16.07 -13.95 -2.62
C LYS A 136 -14.71 -14.50 -3.05
N GLU A 137 -14.04 -13.82 -3.97
CA GLU A 137 -12.69 -14.11 -4.38
C GLU A 137 -11.70 -13.36 -3.51
N LYS A 138 -10.52 -13.96 -3.28
CA LYS A 138 -9.47 -13.29 -2.53
C LYS A 138 -8.83 -12.16 -3.35
N VAL A 139 -8.44 -11.11 -2.66
CA VAL A 139 -7.58 -10.05 -3.22
C VAL A 139 -6.22 -10.18 -2.53
N THR A 140 -5.18 -10.32 -3.33
CA THR A 140 -3.80 -10.46 -2.86
C THR A 140 -3.00 -9.24 -3.28
N ILE A 141 -2.27 -8.66 -2.34
CA ILE A 141 -1.34 -7.56 -2.61
C ILE A 141 0.06 -8.14 -2.60
N VAL A 142 0.78 -8.01 -3.72
CA VAL A 142 2.19 -8.40 -3.84
C VAL A 142 3.01 -7.13 -3.85
N ILE A 143 3.97 -7.04 -2.93
CA ILE A 143 4.90 -5.91 -2.83
C ILE A 143 6.31 -6.41 -3.08
N GLN A 144 6.95 -5.88 -4.10
CA GLN A 144 8.30 -6.27 -4.48
C GLN A 144 9.18 -5.06 -4.83
#